data_f86e457ac7f06a48f5ab9e1ae7dbb72e
#
_entry.id   f86e457ac7f06a48f5ab9e1ae7dbb72e
#
_cell.length_a   1.000
_cell.length_b   1.000
_cell.length_c   1.000
_cell.angle_alpha   90.00
_cell.angle_beta   90.00
_cell.angle_gamma   90.00
#
_symmetry.space_group_name_H-M   'P 1'
#
loop_
_entity.id
_entity.type
_entity.pdbx_description
1 polymer ?
#
loop_
_entity_poly.entity_id
_entity_poly.type
_entity_poly.pdbx_seq_one_letter_code
_entity_poly.pdbx_strand_id
1 'polypeptide(L)'
;MTDTTPPAPQIDADFLEILNSDRVSERTRAIMATRAKADDPDYAPRYFSSEAFAVLQALFARVLPQEVVLGAARIDLAARLDQRLSGPGDGWRFAFLPSDAEAYRQGLSILNGAAQARFGHDFAAISEARQDELLHAIDAGALEAKAWNAQQLSAWFSDVRADAVQLFISHPAVQGRLGISAIANGGDGFFQGFTAMGEGVREAWEPVRAGDEA
;
A
#
# COMPACT_ATOMS: atom_id res chain seq x y z
N MET A 1 19.15 15.27 16.53
CA MET A 1 18.66 14.55 15.35
C MET A 1 17.47 15.35 14.86
N THR A 2 17.58 16.00 13.71
CA THR A 2 16.44 16.68 13.09
C THR A 2 15.48 15.62 12.62
N ASP A 3 14.35 15.51 13.31
CA ASP A 3 13.23 14.68 12.89
C ASP A 3 12.66 15.29 11.61
N THR A 4 13.14 14.81 10.45
CA THR A 4 12.72 15.32 9.16
C THR A 4 11.66 14.36 8.64
N THR A 5 10.40 14.70 8.88
CA THR A 5 9.27 13.99 8.26
C THR A 5 9.49 13.88 6.75
N PRO A 6 9.37 12.69 6.15
CA PRO A 6 9.53 12.53 4.72
C PRO A 6 8.57 13.43 3.94
N PRO A 7 9.00 14.01 2.82
CA PRO A 7 8.11 14.84 2.00
C PRO A 7 6.96 14.01 1.41
N ALA A 8 5.82 14.65 1.21
CA ALA A 8 4.70 14.04 0.50
C ALA A 8 5.05 13.83 -0.99
N PRO A 9 4.60 12.72 -1.61
CA PRO A 9 4.82 12.47 -3.02
C PRO A 9 4.14 13.53 -3.89
N GLN A 10 4.89 14.07 -4.85
CA GLN A 10 4.35 15.00 -5.85
C GLN A 10 3.88 14.22 -7.09
N ILE A 11 2.77 14.66 -7.68
CA ILE A 11 2.27 14.15 -8.96
C ILE A 11 3.10 14.77 -10.07
N ASP A 12 3.60 13.96 -10.99
CA ASP A 12 4.36 14.43 -12.13
C ASP A 12 3.47 15.25 -13.07
N ALA A 13 4.04 16.25 -13.75
CA ALA A 13 3.28 17.25 -14.50
C ALA A 13 2.46 16.65 -15.65
N ASP A 14 3.02 15.68 -16.37
CA ASP A 14 2.36 14.96 -17.47
C ASP A 14 1.16 14.13 -16.96
N PHE A 15 1.29 13.46 -15.82
CA PHE A 15 0.18 12.75 -15.22
C PHE A 15 -0.90 13.70 -14.68
N LEU A 16 -0.51 14.87 -14.19
CA LEU A 16 -1.45 15.90 -13.76
C LEU A 16 -2.26 16.46 -14.94
N GLU A 17 -1.64 16.60 -16.12
CA GLU A 17 -2.35 16.97 -17.35
C GLU A 17 -3.39 15.92 -17.74
N ILE A 18 -3.04 14.64 -17.66
CA ILE A 18 -3.99 13.52 -17.91
C ILE A 18 -5.14 13.57 -16.92
N LEU A 19 -4.85 13.75 -15.62
CA LEU A 19 -5.88 13.85 -14.58
C LEU A 19 -6.89 14.99 -14.83
N ASN A 20 -6.42 16.10 -15.39
CA ASN A 20 -7.25 17.28 -15.66
C ASN A 20 -7.90 17.28 -17.05
N SER A 21 -7.60 16.29 -17.88
CA SER A 21 -8.18 16.16 -19.22
C SER A 21 -9.65 15.74 -19.18
N ASP A 22 -10.34 15.90 -20.30
CA ASP A 22 -11.72 15.40 -20.53
C ASP A 22 -11.84 13.88 -20.54
N ARG A 23 -10.70 13.16 -20.58
CA ARG A 23 -10.64 11.69 -20.58
C ARG A 23 -10.84 11.09 -19.19
N VAL A 24 -10.75 11.90 -18.13
CA VAL A 24 -10.95 11.48 -16.74
C VAL A 24 -12.26 12.05 -16.21
N SER A 25 -13.15 11.18 -15.71
CA SER A 25 -14.42 11.60 -15.14
C SER A 25 -14.25 12.51 -13.93
N GLU A 26 -15.20 13.41 -13.68
CA GLU A 26 -15.19 14.30 -12.52
C GLU A 26 -15.10 13.49 -11.21
N ARG A 27 -15.84 12.38 -11.12
CA ARG A 27 -15.79 11.48 -9.97
C ARG A 27 -14.40 10.90 -9.74
N THR A 28 -13.75 10.40 -10.81
CA THR A 28 -12.40 9.84 -10.71
C THR A 28 -11.39 10.90 -10.29
N ARG A 29 -11.49 12.10 -10.84
CA ARG A 29 -10.65 13.25 -10.49
C ARG A 29 -10.77 13.62 -9.01
N ALA A 30 -11.99 13.67 -8.46
CA ALA A 30 -12.24 13.93 -7.05
C ALA A 30 -11.62 12.84 -6.14
N ILE A 31 -11.72 11.56 -6.55
CA ILE A 31 -11.09 10.45 -5.83
C ILE A 31 -9.56 10.59 -5.83
N MET A 32 -8.97 10.89 -7.00
CA MET A 32 -7.51 11.07 -7.12
C MET A 32 -7.00 12.26 -6.31
N ALA A 33 -7.73 13.38 -6.32
CA ALA A 33 -7.43 14.53 -5.47
C ALA A 33 -7.46 14.18 -3.98
N THR A 34 -8.39 13.32 -3.57
CA THR A 34 -8.45 12.84 -2.17
C THR A 34 -7.26 11.94 -1.84
N ARG A 35 -6.87 11.04 -2.73
CA ARG A 35 -5.73 10.12 -2.55
C ARG A 35 -4.38 10.85 -2.58
N ALA A 36 -4.31 12.00 -3.25
CA ALA A 36 -3.11 12.84 -3.34
C ALA A 36 -2.86 13.71 -2.10
N LYS A 37 -3.82 13.79 -1.17
CA LYS A 37 -3.62 14.57 0.05
C LYS A 37 -2.43 14.03 0.83
N ALA A 38 -1.61 14.95 1.34
CA ALA A 38 -0.52 14.61 2.23
C ALA A 38 -1.06 13.86 3.46
N ASP A 39 -0.30 12.86 3.89
CA ASP A 39 -0.63 12.15 5.11
C ASP A 39 -0.37 13.05 6.32
N ASP A 40 -1.15 12.84 7.38
CA ASP A 40 -1.02 13.60 8.63
C ASP A 40 0.24 13.12 9.39
N PRO A 41 1.25 13.98 9.61
CA PRO A 41 2.46 13.58 10.33
C PRO A 41 2.19 13.24 11.81
N ASP A 42 1.11 13.75 12.38
CA ASP A 42 0.69 13.52 13.76
C ASP A 42 -0.43 12.48 13.86
N TYR A 43 -0.55 11.61 12.85
CA TYR A 43 -1.61 10.61 12.80
C TYR A 43 -1.62 9.70 14.02
N ALA A 44 -2.73 9.70 14.74
CA ALA A 44 -3.01 8.76 15.81
C ALA A 44 -3.91 7.63 15.31
N PRO A 45 -3.54 6.35 15.51
CA PRO A 45 -4.36 5.23 15.03
C PRO A 45 -5.73 5.22 15.68
N ARG A 46 -6.75 4.86 14.90
CA ARG A 46 -8.15 4.85 15.32
C ARG A 46 -8.67 3.44 15.56
N TYR A 47 -8.16 2.48 14.82
CA TYR A 47 -8.53 1.07 14.91
C TYR A 47 -7.50 0.27 15.74
N PHE A 48 -6.22 0.43 15.43
CA PHE A 48 -5.15 -0.28 16.12
C PHE A 48 -4.75 0.42 17.44
N SER A 49 -4.22 -0.37 18.38
CA SER A 49 -3.43 0.21 19.48
C SER A 49 -2.13 0.81 18.93
N SER A 50 -1.53 1.72 19.68
CA SER A 50 -0.23 2.33 19.27
C SER A 50 0.86 1.26 19.05
N GLU A 51 0.87 0.19 19.86
CA GLU A 51 1.79 -0.94 19.72
C GLU A 51 1.53 -1.70 18.40
N ALA A 52 0.29 -2.11 18.14
CA ALA A 52 -0.06 -2.82 16.90
C ALA A 52 0.19 -1.95 15.66
N PHE A 53 -0.03 -0.64 15.76
CA PHE A 53 0.25 0.30 14.69
C PHE A 53 1.75 0.40 14.39
N ALA A 54 2.61 0.44 15.40
CA ALA A 54 4.06 0.41 15.22
C ALA A 54 4.53 -0.89 14.54
N VAL A 55 3.95 -2.05 14.90
CA VAL A 55 4.20 -3.32 14.21
C VAL A 55 3.78 -3.25 12.74
N LEU A 56 2.61 -2.67 12.44
CA LEU A 56 2.11 -2.50 11.07
C LEU A 56 3.02 -1.59 10.24
N GLN A 57 3.48 -0.47 10.81
CA GLN A 57 4.42 0.43 10.14
C GLN A 57 5.72 -0.29 9.76
N ALA A 58 6.32 -1.02 10.73
CA ALA A 58 7.52 -1.80 10.48
C ALA A 58 7.29 -2.91 9.43
N LEU A 59 6.16 -3.61 9.50
CA LEU A 59 5.76 -4.63 8.54
C LEU A 59 5.67 -4.07 7.13
N PHE A 60 4.94 -2.96 6.92
CA PHE A 60 4.79 -2.35 5.60
C PHE A 60 6.12 -1.80 5.05
N ALA A 61 7.00 -1.29 5.91
CA ALA A 61 8.33 -0.86 5.48
C ALA A 61 9.17 -2.02 4.90
N ARG A 62 9.00 -3.26 5.42
CA ARG A 62 9.68 -4.45 4.87
C ARG A 62 8.98 -5.02 3.64
N VAL A 63 7.64 -5.03 3.64
CA VAL A 63 6.85 -5.61 2.54
C VAL A 63 6.91 -4.77 1.27
N LEU A 64 6.94 -3.44 1.40
CA LEU A 64 6.92 -2.51 0.27
C LEU A 64 7.91 -1.34 0.47
N PRO A 65 9.18 -1.53 0.12
CA PRO A 65 10.15 -0.43 0.06
C PRO A 65 9.72 0.61 -0.98
N GLN A 66 9.43 1.85 -0.55
CA GLN A 66 8.85 2.88 -1.42
C GLN A 66 9.90 3.70 -2.17
N GLU A 67 11.15 3.67 -1.74
CA GLU A 67 12.24 4.51 -2.25
C GLU A 67 12.56 4.28 -3.72
N VAL A 68 12.33 3.09 -4.23
CA VAL A 68 12.55 2.76 -5.65
C VAL A 68 11.65 3.59 -6.56
N VAL A 69 10.42 3.87 -6.13
CA VAL A 69 9.43 4.61 -6.91
C VAL A 69 9.36 6.08 -6.49
N LEU A 70 9.43 6.34 -5.18
CA LEU A 70 9.15 7.67 -4.63
C LEU A 70 10.41 8.45 -4.21
N GLY A 71 11.61 7.85 -4.27
CA GLY A 71 12.83 8.48 -3.76
C GLY A 71 12.74 8.74 -2.26
N ALA A 72 12.91 9.99 -1.83
CA ALA A 72 12.80 10.37 -0.43
C ALA A 72 11.35 10.54 0.07
N ALA A 73 10.39 10.64 -0.85
CA ALA A 73 8.98 10.81 -0.47
C ALA A 73 8.38 9.50 0.06
N ARG A 74 7.35 9.62 0.90
CA ARG A 74 6.68 8.45 1.50
C ARG A 74 5.17 8.67 1.54
N ILE A 75 4.46 7.55 1.51
CA ILE A 75 3.03 7.43 1.79
C ILE A 75 2.91 6.64 3.09
N ASP A 76 2.15 7.13 4.05
CA ASP A 76 1.87 6.38 5.27
C ASP A 76 0.80 5.32 5.00
N LEU A 77 1.25 4.16 4.51
CA LEU A 77 0.38 3.01 4.21
C LEU A 77 -0.32 2.48 5.47
N ALA A 78 0.34 2.56 6.62
CA ALA A 78 -0.21 2.09 7.89
C ALA A 78 -1.38 2.97 8.34
N ALA A 79 -1.24 4.30 8.26
CA ALA A 79 -2.33 5.22 8.56
C ALA A 79 -3.51 5.04 7.60
N ARG A 80 -3.25 4.85 6.31
CA ARG A 80 -4.30 4.61 5.31
C ARG A 80 -5.04 3.29 5.53
N LEU A 81 -4.34 2.24 5.93
CA LEU A 81 -4.97 0.97 6.30
C LEU A 81 -5.81 1.12 7.57
N ASP A 82 -5.28 1.75 8.62
CA ASP A 82 -5.99 1.98 9.88
C ASP A 82 -7.28 2.77 9.65
N GLN A 83 -7.23 3.82 8.81
CA GLN A 83 -8.42 4.59 8.41
C GLN A 83 -9.45 3.71 7.68
N ARG A 84 -9.02 2.83 6.77
CA ARG A 84 -9.91 1.90 6.07
C ARG A 84 -10.58 0.94 7.04
N LEU A 85 -9.83 0.34 7.96
CA LEU A 85 -10.34 -0.63 8.93
C LEU A 85 -11.19 0.00 10.03
N SER A 86 -11.09 1.32 10.24
CA SER A 86 -11.98 2.09 11.12
C SER A 86 -13.38 2.30 10.52
N GLY A 87 -13.54 2.07 9.23
CA GLY A 87 -14.79 2.18 8.48
C GLY A 87 -15.62 0.90 8.52
N PRO A 88 -16.60 0.75 7.61
CA PRO A 88 -17.48 -0.42 7.53
C PRO A 88 -16.76 -1.74 7.21
N GLY A 89 -15.48 -1.66 6.78
CA GLY A 89 -14.66 -2.82 6.43
C GLY A 89 -15.02 -3.45 5.08
N ASP A 90 -14.14 -4.35 4.61
CA ASP A 90 -14.30 -5.04 3.33
C ASP A 90 -14.85 -6.49 3.50
N GLY A 91 -15.13 -6.92 4.75
CA GLY A 91 -15.66 -8.25 5.04
C GLY A 91 -14.57 -9.31 5.22
N TRP A 92 -14.68 -10.42 4.51
CA TRP A 92 -13.71 -11.53 4.52
C TRP A 92 -13.11 -11.73 3.14
N ARG A 93 -11.82 -11.97 3.09
CA ARG A 93 -11.14 -12.40 1.86
C ARG A 93 -10.99 -13.93 1.79
N PHE A 94 -10.74 -14.55 2.94
CA PHE A 94 -10.65 -16.01 3.07
C PHE A 94 -11.63 -16.50 4.12
N ALA A 95 -12.48 -17.46 3.77
CA ALA A 95 -13.51 -18.00 4.66
C ALA A 95 -12.95 -18.66 5.94
N PHE A 96 -11.67 -19.03 5.95
CA PHE A 96 -10.99 -19.65 7.11
C PHE A 96 -10.21 -18.65 7.96
N LEU A 97 -10.24 -17.35 7.61
CA LEU A 97 -9.76 -16.25 8.44
C LEU A 97 -10.94 -15.51 9.08
N PRO A 98 -10.71 -14.76 10.18
CA PRO A 98 -11.67 -13.78 10.66
C PRO A 98 -11.92 -12.68 9.62
N SER A 99 -12.89 -11.79 9.88
CA SER A 99 -13.06 -10.57 9.08
C SER A 99 -11.75 -9.75 9.02
N ASP A 100 -11.56 -8.99 7.94
CA ASP A 100 -10.31 -8.28 7.67
C ASP A 100 -9.73 -7.55 8.87
N ALA A 101 -10.54 -6.72 9.52
CA ALA A 101 -10.09 -5.95 10.67
C ALA A 101 -9.58 -6.85 11.82
N GLU A 102 -10.31 -7.92 12.13
CA GLU A 102 -9.92 -8.88 13.16
C GLU A 102 -8.71 -9.71 12.74
N ALA A 103 -8.62 -10.09 11.46
CA ALA A 103 -7.47 -10.81 10.92
C ALA A 103 -6.18 -9.98 11.05
N TYR A 104 -6.24 -8.69 10.76
CA TYR A 104 -5.11 -7.79 10.98
C TYR A 104 -4.70 -7.71 12.45
N ARG A 105 -5.66 -7.52 13.36
CA ARG A 105 -5.37 -7.44 14.79
C ARG A 105 -4.71 -8.71 15.32
N GLN A 106 -5.24 -9.87 14.95
CA GLN A 106 -4.68 -11.16 15.36
C GLN A 106 -3.33 -11.44 14.71
N GLY A 107 -3.18 -11.22 13.40
CA GLY A 107 -1.95 -11.45 12.68
C GLY A 107 -0.78 -10.58 13.18
N LEU A 108 -1.03 -9.28 13.44
CA LEU A 108 -0.02 -8.40 14.03
C LEU A 108 0.38 -8.85 15.45
N SER A 109 -0.59 -9.30 16.26
CA SER A 109 -0.31 -9.85 17.58
C SER A 109 0.54 -11.13 17.52
N ILE A 110 0.25 -12.03 16.57
CA ILE A 110 1.05 -13.24 16.35
C ILE A 110 2.47 -12.89 15.94
N LEU A 111 2.64 -11.97 14.98
CA LEU A 111 3.94 -11.53 14.50
C LEU A 111 4.77 -10.90 15.62
N ASN A 112 4.16 -10.00 16.41
CA ASN A 112 4.83 -9.37 17.56
C ASN A 112 5.20 -10.39 18.63
N GLY A 113 4.29 -11.31 18.95
CA GLY A 113 4.56 -12.41 19.90
C GLY A 113 5.70 -13.33 19.44
N ALA A 114 5.81 -13.61 18.15
CA ALA A 114 6.93 -14.37 17.58
C ALA A 114 8.26 -13.63 17.72
N ALA A 115 8.27 -12.31 17.49
CA ALA A 115 9.45 -11.47 17.67
C ALA A 115 9.91 -11.44 19.14
N GLN A 116 8.99 -11.27 20.08
CA GLN A 116 9.27 -11.31 21.52
C GLN A 116 9.81 -12.68 21.97
N ALA A 117 9.17 -13.77 21.50
CA ALA A 117 9.59 -15.12 21.87
C ALA A 117 11.00 -15.48 21.33
N ARG A 118 11.33 -15.03 20.12
CA ARG A 118 12.58 -15.42 19.45
C ARG A 118 13.74 -14.46 19.73
N PHE A 119 13.45 -13.17 19.87
CA PHE A 119 14.47 -12.11 19.96
C PHE A 119 14.38 -11.27 21.24
N GLY A 120 13.36 -11.46 22.07
CA GLY A 120 13.17 -10.73 23.33
C GLY A 120 12.69 -9.28 23.19
N HIS A 121 12.28 -8.87 22.00
CA HIS A 121 11.84 -7.50 21.69
C HIS A 121 10.66 -7.52 20.71
N ASP A 122 9.91 -6.41 20.69
CA ASP A 122 8.82 -6.20 19.75
C ASP A 122 9.31 -6.21 18.30
N PHE A 123 8.44 -6.63 17.37
CA PHE A 123 8.77 -6.70 15.94
C PHE A 123 9.30 -5.37 15.40
N ALA A 124 8.71 -4.24 15.81
CA ALA A 124 9.16 -2.91 15.39
C ALA A 124 10.53 -2.52 15.96
N ALA A 125 10.99 -3.18 17.04
CA ALA A 125 12.24 -2.86 17.72
C ALA A 125 13.42 -3.77 17.34
N ILE A 126 13.18 -4.87 16.62
CA ILE A 126 14.25 -5.74 16.11
C ILE A 126 14.83 -5.20 14.80
N SER A 127 16.04 -5.65 14.44
CA SER A 127 16.68 -5.25 13.19
C SER A 127 15.88 -5.73 11.97
N GLU A 128 16.01 -5.00 10.84
CA GLU A 128 15.38 -5.35 9.56
C GLU A 128 15.65 -6.81 9.14
N ALA A 129 16.89 -7.28 9.29
CA ALA A 129 17.24 -8.66 8.99
C ALA A 129 16.44 -9.69 9.82
N ARG A 130 16.17 -9.38 11.10
CA ARG A 130 15.33 -10.23 11.97
C ARG A 130 13.84 -10.11 11.63
N GLN A 131 13.40 -8.94 11.21
CA GLN A 131 12.05 -8.75 10.67
C GLN A 131 11.86 -9.61 9.43
N ASP A 132 12.78 -9.53 8.47
CA ASP A 132 12.74 -10.32 7.23
C ASP A 132 12.78 -11.83 7.53
N GLU A 133 13.56 -12.27 8.51
CA GLU A 133 13.61 -13.68 8.92
C GLU A 133 12.22 -14.18 9.37
N LEU A 134 11.49 -13.40 10.15
CA LEU A 134 10.12 -13.76 10.57
C LEU A 134 9.14 -13.75 9.40
N LEU A 135 9.23 -12.77 8.51
CA LEU A 135 8.35 -12.68 7.35
C LEU A 135 8.58 -13.83 6.36
N HIS A 136 9.83 -14.20 6.12
CA HIS A 136 10.16 -15.38 5.33
C HIS A 136 9.66 -16.69 5.99
N ALA A 137 9.71 -16.78 7.33
CA ALA A 137 9.17 -17.94 8.03
C ALA A 137 7.64 -18.05 7.90
N ILE A 138 6.91 -16.91 7.87
CA ILE A 138 5.47 -16.93 7.58
C ILE A 138 5.21 -17.37 6.14
N ASP A 139 5.92 -16.82 5.17
CA ASP A 139 5.74 -17.13 3.75
C ASP A 139 6.04 -18.60 3.44
N ALA A 140 7.06 -19.17 4.09
CA ALA A 140 7.44 -20.57 3.98
C ALA A 140 6.54 -21.52 4.81
N GLY A 141 5.58 -21.00 5.58
CA GLY A 141 4.75 -21.81 6.48
C GLY A 141 5.51 -22.43 7.66
N ALA A 142 6.67 -21.86 8.00
CA ALA A 142 7.56 -22.37 9.05
C ALA A 142 7.39 -21.63 10.40
N LEU A 143 6.59 -20.58 10.46
CA LEU A 143 6.29 -19.89 11.71
C LEU A 143 5.21 -20.66 12.48
N GLU A 144 5.57 -21.15 13.67
CA GLU A 144 4.61 -21.78 14.56
C GLU A 144 3.87 -20.74 15.41
N ALA A 145 2.55 -20.81 15.41
CA ALA A 145 1.69 -19.98 16.23
C ALA A 145 0.55 -20.81 16.83
N LYS A 146 0.17 -20.49 18.07
CA LYS A 146 -0.92 -21.23 18.75
C LYS A 146 -2.30 -20.91 18.20
N ALA A 147 -2.52 -19.68 17.76
CA ALA A 147 -3.83 -19.19 17.34
C ALA A 147 -4.15 -19.53 15.88
N TRP A 148 -3.16 -19.60 15.01
CA TRP A 148 -3.31 -19.85 13.59
C TRP A 148 -2.34 -20.91 13.09
N ASN A 149 -2.79 -21.71 12.14
CA ASN A 149 -1.94 -22.67 11.43
C ASN A 149 -1.16 -21.96 10.29
N ALA A 150 -0.24 -22.68 9.66
CA ALA A 150 0.60 -22.17 8.58
C ALA A 150 -0.21 -21.62 7.40
N GLN A 151 -1.31 -22.27 7.01
CA GLN A 151 -2.18 -21.82 5.93
C GLN A 151 -2.84 -20.48 6.25
N GLN A 152 -3.32 -20.29 7.48
CA GLN A 152 -3.94 -19.05 7.92
C GLN A 152 -2.93 -17.89 7.95
N LEU A 153 -1.71 -18.15 8.46
CA LEU A 153 -0.64 -17.16 8.48
C LEU A 153 -0.21 -16.75 7.07
N SER A 154 -0.01 -17.71 6.17
CA SER A 154 0.35 -17.42 4.77
C SER A 154 -0.73 -16.65 4.03
N ALA A 155 -2.01 -16.99 4.24
CA ALA A 155 -3.13 -16.27 3.64
C ALA A 155 -3.21 -14.83 4.16
N TRP A 156 -3.12 -14.63 5.47
CA TRP A 156 -3.06 -13.29 6.06
C TRP A 156 -1.88 -12.47 5.52
N PHE A 157 -0.70 -13.06 5.43
CA PHE A 157 0.46 -12.36 4.90
C PHE A 157 0.32 -12.02 3.41
N SER A 158 -0.37 -12.86 2.65
CA SER A 158 -0.77 -12.56 1.27
C SER A 158 -1.68 -11.34 1.20
N ASP A 159 -2.66 -11.22 2.12
CA ASP A 159 -3.54 -10.05 2.20
C ASP A 159 -2.75 -8.78 2.58
N VAL A 160 -1.82 -8.88 3.54
CA VAL A 160 -0.94 -7.77 3.92
C VAL A 160 -0.17 -7.24 2.70
N ARG A 161 0.40 -8.12 1.89
CA ARG A 161 1.14 -7.76 0.67
C ARG A 161 0.21 -7.10 -0.37
N ALA A 162 -0.96 -7.69 -0.57
CA ALA A 162 -1.95 -7.16 -1.51
C ALA A 162 -2.43 -5.77 -1.10
N ASP A 163 -2.72 -5.56 0.18
CA ASP A 163 -3.15 -4.27 0.71
C ASP A 163 -2.05 -3.20 0.62
N ALA A 164 -0.81 -3.55 0.95
CA ALA A 164 0.31 -2.63 0.81
C ALA A 164 0.43 -2.14 -0.65
N VAL A 165 0.41 -3.06 -1.62
CA VAL A 165 0.46 -2.74 -3.04
C VAL A 165 -0.76 -1.92 -3.46
N GLN A 166 -1.97 -2.32 -3.08
CA GLN A 166 -3.20 -1.61 -3.44
C GLN A 166 -3.22 -0.17 -2.92
N LEU A 167 -2.84 0.04 -1.66
CA LEU A 167 -2.76 1.37 -1.06
C LEU A 167 -1.71 2.23 -1.78
N PHE A 168 -0.57 1.65 -2.10
CA PHE A 168 0.53 2.33 -2.77
C PHE A 168 0.17 2.74 -4.20
N ILE A 169 -0.27 1.79 -5.05
CA ILE A 169 -0.61 2.07 -6.44
C ILE A 169 -1.88 2.90 -6.60
N SER A 170 -2.68 3.04 -5.54
CA SER A 170 -3.86 3.91 -5.56
C SER A 170 -3.50 5.40 -5.55
N HIS A 171 -2.26 5.75 -5.16
CA HIS A 171 -1.80 7.14 -5.09
C HIS A 171 -1.43 7.67 -6.49
N PRO A 172 -1.93 8.85 -6.92
CA PRO A 172 -1.71 9.34 -8.28
C PRO A 172 -0.24 9.60 -8.62
N ALA A 173 0.60 10.01 -7.67
CA ALA A 173 2.03 10.13 -7.91
C ALA A 173 2.72 8.80 -8.22
N VAL A 174 2.23 7.69 -7.64
CA VAL A 174 2.72 6.35 -7.96
C VAL A 174 2.25 5.92 -9.33
N GLN A 175 0.97 6.16 -9.65
CA GLN A 175 0.41 5.81 -10.96
C GLN A 175 1.16 6.51 -12.09
N GLY A 176 1.44 7.81 -11.97
CA GLY A 176 2.21 8.54 -12.95
C GLY A 176 3.59 7.92 -13.18
N ARG A 177 4.36 7.69 -12.12
CA ARG A 177 5.71 7.12 -12.20
C ARG A 177 5.76 5.68 -12.70
N LEU A 178 4.70 4.91 -12.50
CA LEU A 178 4.57 3.54 -13.03
C LEU A 178 3.94 3.48 -14.43
N GLY A 179 3.53 4.61 -15.00
CA GLY A 179 2.87 4.66 -16.30
C GLY A 179 1.46 4.06 -16.30
N ILE A 180 0.74 4.13 -15.16
CA ILE A 180 -0.61 3.58 -15.04
C ILE A 180 -1.62 4.65 -15.42
N SER A 181 -2.29 4.49 -16.57
CA SER A 181 -3.25 5.45 -17.12
C SER A 181 -4.71 4.97 -17.13
N ALA A 182 -5.01 3.88 -16.45
CA ALA A 182 -6.36 3.27 -16.45
C ALA A 182 -7.50 4.21 -16.02
N ILE A 183 -7.16 5.37 -15.43
CA ILE A 183 -8.11 6.43 -15.07
C ILE A 183 -8.61 7.24 -16.27
N ALA A 184 -7.85 7.27 -17.37
CA ALA A 184 -8.19 7.98 -18.59
C ALA A 184 -9.07 7.08 -19.51
N ASN A 185 -10.30 6.83 -19.08
CA ASN A 185 -11.20 5.86 -19.71
C ASN A 185 -12.36 6.49 -20.52
N GLY A 186 -12.25 7.78 -20.88
CA GLY A 186 -13.22 8.50 -21.71
C GLY A 186 -14.06 9.54 -20.98
N GLY A 187 -13.76 9.81 -19.71
CA GLY A 187 -14.41 10.85 -18.93
C GLY A 187 -15.88 10.52 -18.59
N ASP A 188 -16.71 11.58 -18.60
CA ASP A 188 -18.15 11.47 -18.28
C ASP A 188 -19.03 11.30 -19.53
N GLY A 189 -18.46 11.45 -20.73
CA GLY A 189 -19.22 11.55 -21.96
C GLY A 189 -19.26 10.27 -22.81
N PHE A 190 -18.21 9.45 -22.80
CA PHE A 190 -18.12 8.27 -23.66
C PHE A 190 -17.09 7.27 -23.17
N PHE A 191 -17.25 6.02 -23.59
CA PHE A 191 -16.21 5.00 -23.41
C PHE A 191 -15.08 5.23 -24.41
N GLN A 192 -13.88 5.37 -23.89
CA GLN A 192 -12.69 5.46 -24.72
C GLN A 192 -12.14 4.05 -24.98
N GLY A 193 -12.05 3.70 -26.25
CA GLY A 193 -11.31 2.52 -26.70
C GLY A 193 -9.83 2.85 -26.90
N PHE A 194 -9.02 1.82 -27.12
CA PHE A 194 -7.64 1.97 -27.57
C PHE A 194 -7.63 2.21 -29.09
N THR A 195 -6.83 3.17 -29.54
CA THR A 195 -6.65 3.49 -30.97
C THR A 195 -5.26 3.13 -31.47
N ALA A 196 -4.26 3.15 -30.57
CA ALA A 196 -2.91 2.70 -30.88
C ALA A 196 -2.85 1.17 -30.81
N MET A 197 -2.29 0.53 -31.84
CA MET A 197 -2.16 -0.91 -31.93
C MET A 197 -0.70 -1.30 -32.16
N GLY A 198 -0.22 -2.28 -31.41
CA GLY A 198 1.14 -2.80 -31.51
C GLY A 198 1.81 -2.93 -30.16
N GLU A 199 2.83 -3.80 -30.10
CA GLU A 199 3.64 -3.96 -28.90
C GLU A 199 4.44 -2.67 -28.65
N GLY A 200 4.35 -2.11 -27.45
CA GLY A 200 5.04 -0.89 -27.06
C GLY A 200 4.49 0.41 -27.66
N VAL A 201 3.42 0.35 -28.45
CA VAL A 201 2.74 1.54 -28.98
C VAL A 201 1.89 2.16 -27.88
N ARG A 202 2.11 3.45 -27.61
CA ARG A 202 1.40 4.19 -26.56
C ARG A 202 0.26 5.01 -27.11
N GLU A 203 -0.80 5.10 -26.32
CA GLU A 203 -1.86 6.07 -26.57
C GLU A 203 -1.39 7.49 -26.16
N ALA A 204 -1.95 8.52 -26.79
CA ALA A 204 -1.57 9.91 -26.51
C ALA A 204 -1.85 10.37 -25.08
N TRP A 205 -2.65 9.63 -24.33
CA TRP A 205 -3.02 9.91 -22.93
C TRP A 205 -2.30 9.01 -21.90
N GLU A 206 -1.38 8.16 -22.34
CA GLU A 206 -0.58 7.36 -21.42
C GLU A 206 0.60 8.17 -20.89
N PRO A 207 0.90 8.10 -19.59
CA PRO A 207 2.04 8.79 -19.01
C PRO A 207 3.35 8.35 -19.66
N VAL A 208 4.26 9.29 -19.85
CA VAL A 208 5.63 8.97 -20.27
C VAL A 208 6.38 8.39 -19.07
N ARG A 209 6.94 7.19 -19.20
CA ARG A 209 7.81 6.65 -18.15
C ARG A 209 9.09 7.45 -18.09
N ALA A 210 9.59 7.73 -16.89
CA ALA A 210 10.90 8.30 -16.71
C ALA A 210 11.95 7.36 -17.36
N GLY A 211 12.58 7.84 -18.46
CA GLY A 211 13.53 7.06 -19.26
C GLY A 211 13.07 6.70 -20.67
N ASP A 212 11.79 6.89 -21.00
CA ASP A 212 11.25 6.72 -22.36
C ASP A 212 11.28 8.04 -23.15
N GLU A 213 12.35 8.82 -23.01
CA GLU A 213 12.58 9.95 -23.92
C GLU A 213 12.85 9.40 -25.33
N ALA A 214 12.01 9.83 -26.28
CA ALA A 214 12.05 9.48 -27.69
C ALA A 214 13.31 9.98 -28.40
#